data_f57edb9de50eb6ae7d560f0955f07a13
#
_entry.id   f57edb9de50eb6ae7d560f0955f07a13
#
_cell.length_a   1.000
_cell.length_b   1.000
_cell.length_c   1.000
_cell.angle_alpha   90.00
_cell.angle_beta   90.00
_cell.angle_gamma   90.00
#
_symmetry.space_group_name_H-M   'P 1'
#
loop_
_entity.id
_entity.type
_entity.pdbx_description
1 polymer ?
#
loop_
_entity_poly.entity_id
_entity_poly.type
_entity_poly.pdbx_seq_one_letter_code
_entity_poly.pdbx_strand_id
1 'polypeptide(L)'
;MSALSTSSMVLDESQFTETTSNSGSKFQNGDTLLARITPCLENRKTAYVSGLKSNEGAVGSTEYIVMRAKTINAYMVYLLARTDDFRQSAINSMSGSDGRQRVKSDKLKMLDYLQPTSELVKEFGKIAGPTFEKIYKLSKQMQQARQARDLLLPKLMSGEVEV
;
A
#
# COMPACT_ATOMS: atom_id res chain seq x y z
N MET A 1 7.26 5.00 -6.18
CA MET A 1 5.83 5.29 -6.46
C MET A 1 5.18 4.25 -7.38
N SER A 2 5.96 3.60 -8.25
CA SER A 2 5.52 2.50 -9.14
C SER A 2 4.97 1.29 -8.37
N ALA A 3 5.56 0.96 -7.22
CA ALA A 3 5.12 -0.16 -6.39
C ALA A 3 3.71 -0.02 -5.78
N LEU A 4 3.13 1.20 -5.77
CA LEU A 4 1.75 1.42 -5.34
C LEU A 4 0.78 1.26 -6.51
N SER A 5 -0.13 0.30 -6.38
CA SER A 5 -1.24 0.09 -7.32
C SER A 5 -2.41 1.05 -7.04
N THR A 6 -3.24 1.28 -8.06
CA THR A 6 -4.52 1.98 -7.93
C THR A 6 -5.66 1.04 -7.50
N SER A 7 -5.50 -0.26 -7.73
CA SER A 7 -6.54 -1.29 -7.51
C SER A 7 -6.14 -2.38 -6.51
N SER A 8 -4.84 -2.64 -6.30
CA SER A 8 -4.36 -3.63 -5.35
C SER A 8 -3.98 -3.00 -4.01
N MET A 9 -4.24 -3.71 -2.92
CA MET A 9 -3.75 -3.34 -1.59
C MET A 9 -2.29 -3.76 -1.35
N VAL A 10 -1.77 -4.69 -2.14
CA VAL A 10 -0.43 -5.26 -1.98
C VAL A 10 0.55 -4.46 -2.82
N LEU A 11 1.74 -4.24 -2.28
CA LEU A 11 2.85 -3.63 -3.01
C LEU A 11 3.31 -4.54 -4.15
N ASP A 12 3.65 -3.94 -5.28
CA ASP A 12 4.30 -4.65 -6.38
C ASP A 12 5.78 -4.87 -6.05
N GLU A 13 6.09 -6.08 -5.60
CA GLU A 13 7.45 -6.45 -5.19
C GLU A 13 8.44 -6.53 -6.37
N SER A 14 7.97 -6.60 -7.61
CA SER A 14 8.84 -6.52 -8.79
C SER A 14 9.55 -5.16 -8.91
N GLN A 15 9.03 -4.16 -8.21
CA GLN A 15 9.57 -2.80 -8.14
C GLN A 15 10.54 -2.61 -6.97
N PHE A 16 10.81 -3.65 -6.19
CA PHE A 16 11.73 -3.57 -5.06
C PHE A 16 13.17 -3.73 -5.54
N THR A 17 14.05 -2.95 -4.95
CA THR A 17 15.49 -3.03 -5.16
C THR A 17 16.20 -3.00 -3.82
N GLU A 18 17.28 -3.75 -3.70
CA GLU A 18 18.15 -3.63 -2.53
C GLU A 18 18.81 -2.24 -2.54
N THR A 19 18.85 -1.61 -1.37
CA THR A 19 19.46 -0.29 -1.23
C THR A 19 20.14 -0.17 0.13
N THR A 20 21.28 0.47 0.13
CA THR A 20 21.98 0.92 1.35
C THR A 20 21.56 2.34 1.76
N SER A 21 20.75 3.00 0.95
CA SER A 21 20.27 4.36 1.20
C SER A 21 19.30 4.40 2.39
N ASN A 22 19.55 5.32 3.30
CA ASN A 22 18.66 5.64 4.42
C ASN A 22 17.72 6.83 4.13
N SER A 23 17.76 7.37 2.91
CA SER A 23 16.90 8.48 2.52
C SER A 23 15.52 7.98 2.04
N GLY A 24 14.46 8.68 2.43
CA GLY A 24 13.09 8.31 2.07
C GLY A 24 12.20 7.99 3.27
N SER A 25 10.96 7.62 3.00
CA SER A 25 10.00 7.25 4.02
C SER A 25 10.28 5.82 4.49
N LYS A 26 10.57 5.65 5.79
CA LYS A 26 10.82 4.34 6.41
C LYS A 26 9.49 3.70 6.80
N PHE A 27 9.31 2.44 6.49
CA PHE A 27 8.10 1.68 6.81
C PHE A 27 8.41 0.21 7.14
N GLN A 28 7.44 -0.45 7.71
CA GLN A 28 7.52 -1.85 8.14
C GLN A 28 6.19 -2.57 7.89
N ASN A 29 6.16 -3.90 8.10
CA ASN A 29 4.92 -4.66 8.04
C ASN A 29 3.83 -4.05 8.94
N GLY A 30 2.60 -3.98 8.45
CA GLY A 30 1.47 -3.38 9.14
C GLY A 30 1.30 -1.88 8.89
N ASP A 31 2.26 -1.19 8.28
CA ASP A 31 2.08 0.20 7.90
C ASP A 31 1.19 0.33 6.65
N THR A 32 0.52 1.46 6.55
CA THR A 32 -0.18 1.88 5.33
C THR A 32 0.62 2.98 4.64
N LEU A 33 0.92 2.76 3.36
CA LEU A 33 1.57 3.76 2.53
C LEU A 33 0.52 4.51 1.72
N LEU A 34 0.43 5.80 1.91
CA LEU A 34 -0.44 6.71 1.16
C LEU A 34 0.42 7.60 0.28
N ALA A 35 0.15 7.63 -1.02
CA ALA A 35 0.76 8.61 -1.91
C ALA A 35 0.24 10.01 -1.57
N ARG A 36 1.14 10.98 -1.40
CA ARG A 36 0.79 12.36 -0.99
C ARG A 36 0.76 13.39 -2.11
N ILE A 37 1.13 13.00 -3.32
CA ILE A 37 1.34 13.91 -4.46
C ILE A 37 0.32 13.67 -5.58
N THR A 38 -0.05 14.73 -6.28
CA THR A 38 -0.80 14.71 -7.54
C THR A 38 -0.03 13.95 -8.64
N PRO A 39 -0.66 13.12 -9.48
CA PRO A 39 -2.05 12.65 -9.43
C PRO A 39 -2.19 11.33 -8.65
N CYS A 40 -1.18 10.92 -7.89
CA CYS A 40 -1.13 9.60 -7.27
C CYS A 40 -2.16 9.43 -6.14
N LEU A 41 -2.43 10.49 -5.37
CA LEU A 41 -3.44 10.48 -4.31
C LEU A 41 -4.84 10.37 -4.91
N GLU A 42 -5.13 11.16 -5.92
CA GLU A 42 -6.41 11.16 -6.65
C GLU A 42 -6.67 9.80 -7.30
N ASN A 43 -5.62 9.17 -7.80
CA ASN A 43 -5.65 7.83 -8.38
C ASN A 43 -5.64 6.70 -7.34
N ARG A 44 -5.91 7.00 -6.06
CA ARG A 44 -6.04 6.00 -4.97
C ARG A 44 -4.78 5.17 -4.70
N LYS A 45 -3.59 5.64 -5.03
CA LYS A 45 -2.35 4.91 -4.77
C LYS A 45 -2.09 4.80 -3.26
N THR A 46 -2.52 3.67 -2.71
CA THR A 46 -2.45 3.33 -1.29
C THR A 46 -2.18 1.84 -1.16
N ALA A 47 -1.25 1.44 -0.30
CA ALA A 47 -0.97 0.03 -0.06
C ALA A 47 -0.85 -0.29 1.44
N TYR A 48 -1.19 -1.52 1.79
CA TYR A 48 -0.90 -2.13 3.08
C TYR A 48 0.43 -2.88 2.98
N VAL A 49 1.36 -2.58 3.87
CA VAL A 49 2.69 -3.23 3.86
C VAL A 49 2.61 -4.60 4.50
N SER A 50 2.94 -5.61 3.74
CA SER A 50 3.04 -7.01 4.18
C SER A 50 4.16 -7.71 3.41
N GLY A 51 4.69 -8.80 3.96
CA GLY A 51 5.67 -9.65 3.29
C GLY A 51 7.12 -9.20 3.38
N LEU A 52 7.43 -8.15 4.13
CA LEU A 52 8.82 -7.88 4.52
C LEU A 52 9.28 -8.96 5.49
N LYS A 53 10.56 -9.34 5.43
CA LYS A 53 11.13 -10.30 6.38
C LYS A 53 11.01 -9.75 7.82
N SER A 54 10.94 -10.64 8.78
CA SER A 54 10.86 -10.27 10.19
C SER A 54 12.03 -9.34 10.56
N ASN A 55 11.71 -8.21 11.20
CA ASN A 55 12.65 -7.15 11.58
C ASN A 55 13.30 -6.36 10.43
N GLU A 56 12.89 -6.58 9.18
CA GLU A 56 13.27 -5.70 8.08
C GLU A 56 12.41 -4.44 8.08
N GLY A 57 13.08 -3.27 8.11
CA GLY A 57 12.49 -2.01 7.68
C GLY A 57 12.77 -1.81 6.20
N ALA A 58 11.86 -1.17 5.52
CA ALA A 58 12.06 -0.77 4.14
C ALA A 58 12.04 0.75 4.01
N VAL A 59 12.63 1.24 2.92
CA VAL A 59 12.69 2.65 2.59
C VAL A 59 12.02 2.85 1.23
N GLY A 60 11.21 3.88 1.13
CA GLY A 60 10.54 4.21 -0.12
C GLY A 60 10.55 5.71 -0.41
N SER A 61 9.78 6.09 -1.41
CA SER A 61 9.68 7.49 -1.86
C SER A 61 9.36 8.45 -0.70
N THR A 62 9.99 9.62 -0.69
CA THR A 62 9.61 10.73 0.20
C THR A 62 8.19 11.25 -0.07
N GLU A 63 7.59 10.84 -1.18
CA GLU A 63 6.19 11.15 -1.52
C GLU A 63 5.21 10.13 -0.91
N TYR A 64 5.63 9.31 0.04
CA TYR A 64 4.75 8.49 0.87
C TYR A 64 4.51 9.14 2.23
N ILE A 65 3.25 9.18 2.63
CA ILE A 65 2.86 9.32 4.03
C ILE A 65 2.73 7.90 4.59
N VAL A 66 3.49 7.60 5.63
CA VAL A 66 3.42 6.32 6.34
C VAL A 66 2.45 6.46 7.50
N MET A 67 1.36 5.72 7.44
CA MET A 67 0.34 5.68 8.49
C MET A 67 0.51 4.40 9.30
N ARG A 68 0.77 4.56 10.59
CA ARG A 68 1.01 3.44 11.53
C ARG A 68 -0.08 3.38 12.58
N ALA A 69 -0.59 2.19 12.80
CA ALA A 69 -1.59 1.93 13.83
C ALA A 69 -1.02 2.18 15.24
N LYS A 70 -1.84 2.80 16.10
CA LYS A 70 -1.53 3.02 17.53
C LYS A 70 -2.66 2.50 18.42
N THR A 71 -3.84 3.04 18.26
CA THR A 71 -5.03 2.74 19.10
C THR A 71 -6.04 1.84 18.40
N ILE A 72 -5.98 1.77 17.07
CA ILE A 72 -6.78 0.86 16.24
C ILE A 72 -5.85 -0.15 15.56
N ASN A 73 -6.38 -1.22 14.97
CA ASN A 73 -5.54 -2.17 14.27
C ASN A 73 -5.08 -1.66 12.87
N ALA A 74 -4.00 -2.26 12.36
CA ALA A 74 -3.39 -1.85 11.10
C ALA A 74 -4.36 -1.97 9.89
N TYR A 75 -5.27 -2.93 9.93
CA TYR A 75 -6.26 -3.14 8.87
C TYR A 75 -7.26 -1.98 8.80
N MET A 76 -7.70 -1.48 9.96
CA MET A 76 -8.56 -0.30 10.02
C MET A 76 -7.88 0.95 9.48
N VAL A 77 -6.58 1.14 9.76
CA VAL A 77 -5.81 2.27 9.22
C VAL A 77 -5.79 2.22 7.69
N TYR A 78 -5.54 1.04 7.11
CA TYR A 78 -5.56 0.88 5.67
C TYR A 78 -6.95 1.16 5.07
N LEU A 79 -7.99 0.59 5.67
CA LEU A 79 -9.35 0.77 5.17
C LEU A 79 -9.80 2.24 5.30
N LEU A 80 -9.46 2.92 6.39
CA LEU A 80 -9.69 4.36 6.55
C LEU A 80 -9.02 5.15 5.41
N ALA A 81 -7.75 4.88 5.13
CA ALA A 81 -7.02 5.55 4.06
C ALA A 81 -7.62 5.29 2.65
N ARG A 82 -8.45 4.25 2.52
CA ARG A 82 -9.16 3.89 1.27
C ARG A 82 -10.56 4.48 1.16
N THR A 83 -11.13 5.03 2.24
CA THR A 83 -12.46 5.67 2.19
C THR A 83 -12.41 6.91 1.31
N ASP A 84 -13.53 7.20 0.66
CA ASP A 84 -13.67 8.39 -0.19
C ASP A 84 -13.62 9.67 0.63
N ASP A 85 -14.22 9.67 1.82
CA ASP A 85 -14.24 10.84 2.72
C ASP A 85 -12.83 11.22 3.18
N PHE A 86 -12.03 10.23 3.62
CA PHE A 86 -10.64 10.48 4.01
C PHE A 86 -9.82 11.00 2.83
N ARG A 87 -9.96 10.37 1.66
CA ARG A 87 -9.23 10.78 0.46
C ARG A 87 -9.63 12.17 0.00
N GLN A 88 -10.93 12.49 -0.01
CA GLN A 88 -11.41 13.82 -0.40
C GLN A 88 -10.90 14.89 0.56
N SER A 89 -10.92 14.62 1.85
CA SER A 89 -10.34 15.52 2.88
C SER A 89 -8.84 15.72 2.66
N ALA A 90 -8.12 14.66 2.30
CA ALA A 90 -6.70 14.74 1.97
C ALA A 90 -6.48 15.60 0.71
N ILE A 91 -7.24 15.40 -0.36
CA ILE A 91 -7.18 16.17 -1.61
C ILE A 91 -7.46 17.65 -1.31
N ASN A 92 -8.50 17.96 -0.57
CA ASN A 92 -8.88 19.33 -0.21
C ASN A 92 -7.80 20.04 0.63
N SER A 93 -6.94 19.29 1.30
CA SER A 93 -5.82 19.82 2.11
C SER A 93 -4.52 19.98 1.33
N MET A 94 -4.49 19.62 0.04
CA MET A 94 -3.29 19.71 -0.78
C MET A 94 -2.87 21.17 -0.98
N SER A 95 -1.58 21.38 -1.11
CA SER A 95 -0.98 22.69 -1.39
C SER A 95 0.24 22.53 -2.29
N GLY A 96 0.57 23.58 -3.03
CA GLY A 96 1.69 23.62 -3.98
C GLY A 96 1.26 24.17 -5.34
N SER A 97 2.20 24.22 -6.27
CA SER A 97 1.94 24.63 -7.65
C SER A 97 1.16 23.57 -8.42
N ASP A 98 0.46 23.99 -9.47
CA ASP A 98 -0.30 23.10 -10.34
C ASP A 98 0.55 21.91 -10.83
N GLY A 99 -0.06 20.73 -10.80
CA GLY A 99 0.59 19.46 -11.19
C GLY A 99 1.58 18.88 -10.18
N ARG A 100 1.91 19.60 -9.09
CA ARG A 100 2.81 19.11 -8.02
C ARG A 100 2.29 19.39 -6.61
N GLN A 101 0.98 19.39 -6.45
CA GLN A 101 0.37 19.56 -5.13
C GLN A 101 0.65 18.38 -4.23
N ARG A 102 0.79 18.65 -2.94
CA ARG A 102 1.10 17.64 -1.91
C ARG A 102 0.27 17.84 -0.66
N VAL A 103 -0.14 16.73 -0.08
CA VAL A 103 -0.71 16.73 1.27
C VAL A 103 0.42 16.86 2.30
N LYS A 104 0.23 17.73 3.29
CA LYS A 104 1.08 17.77 4.48
C LYS A 104 0.52 16.79 5.52
N SER A 105 1.38 15.92 6.05
CA SER A 105 0.98 14.90 7.05
C SER A 105 0.25 15.49 8.26
N ASP A 106 0.61 16.72 8.66
CA ASP A 106 -0.02 17.38 9.81
C ASP A 106 -1.50 17.74 9.55
N LYS A 107 -1.87 17.98 8.30
CA LYS A 107 -3.28 18.19 7.94
C LYS A 107 -4.11 16.92 8.13
N LEU A 108 -3.55 15.74 7.81
CA LEU A 108 -4.23 14.47 8.02
C LEU A 108 -4.40 14.13 9.50
N LYS A 109 -3.47 14.57 10.37
CA LYS A 109 -3.57 14.36 11.82
C LYS A 109 -4.69 15.18 12.48
N MET A 110 -5.16 16.23 11.79
CA MET A 110 -6.24 17.10 12.27
C MET A 110 -7.63 16.63 11.80
N LEU A 111 -7.71 15.56 11.03
CA LEU A 111 -9.00 15.00 10.61
C LEU A 111 -9.66 14.31 11.80
N ASP A 112 -10.90 14.67 12.05
CA ASP A 112 -11.72 14.00 13.05
C ASP A 112 -11.99 12.58 12.63
N TYR A 113 -11.79 11.65 13.56
CA TYR A 113 -12.00 10.24 13.37
C TYR A 113 -12.75 9.64 14.56
N LEU A 114 -13.87 8.97 14.27
CA LEU A 114 -14.59 8.26 15.30
C LEU A 114 -13.79 7.02 15.75
N GLN A 115 -13.24 7.08 16.95
CA GLN A 115 -12.45 5.98 17.47
C GLN A 115 -13.37 4.85 17.95
N PRO A 116 -13.25 3.63 17.38
CA PRO A 116 -14.01 2.47 17.85
C PRO A 116 -13.53 2.01 19.22
N THR A 117 -14.39 1.29 19.93
CA THR A 117 -14.02 0.66 21.20
C THR A 117 -12.93 -0.40 21.00
N SER A 118 -12.14 -0.66 22.04
CA SER A 118 -11.08 -1.69 21.98
C SER A 118 -11.63 -3.09 21.66
N GLU A 119 -12.83 -3.39 22.12
CA GLU A 119 -13.53 -4.63 21.84
C GLU A 119 -13.86 -4.76 20.35
N LEU A 120 -14.45 -3.72 19.75
CA LEU A 120 -14.75 -3.69 18.32
C LEU A 120 -13.48 -3.79 17.47
N VAL A 121 -12.39 -3.12 17.88
CA VAL A 121 -11.08 -3.24 17.20
C VAL A 121 -10.58 -4.67 17.21
N LYS A 122 -10.73 -5.38 18.35
CA LYS A 122 -10.31 -6.77 18.49
C LYS A 122 -11.17 -7.72 17.64
N GLU A 123 -12.49 -7.59 17.70
CA GLU A 123 -13.40 -8.44 16.92
C GLU A 123 -13.20 -8.22 15.40
N PHE A 124 -13.08 -6.98 14.98
CA PHE A 124 -12.77 -6.68 13.57
C PHE A 124 -11.43 -7.29 13.14
N GLY A 125 -10.41 -7.26 14.01
CA GLY A 125 -9.10 -7.85 13.73
C GLY A 125 -9.14 -9.35 13.46
N LYS A 126 -10.04 -10.10 14.13
CA LYS A 126 -10.23 -11.54 13.91
C LYS A 126 -10.71 -11.87 12.50
N ILE A 127 -11.48 -10.98 11.89
CA ILE A 127 -12.00 -11.13 10.53
C ILE A 127 -11.02 -10.56 9.51
N ALA A 128 -10.53 -9.35 9.77
CA ALA A 128 -9.66 -8.64 8.84
C ALA A 128 -8.30 -9.31 8.69
N GLY A 129 -7.70 -9.82 9.77
CA GLY A 129 -6.39 -10.45 9.74
C GLY A 129 -6.29 -11.59 8.72
N PRO A 130 -7.08 -12.65 8.86
CA PRO A 130 -7.09 -13.76 7.90
C PRO A 130 -7.43 -13.31 6.47
N THR A 131 -8.30 -12.31 6.32
CA THR A 131 -8.69 -11.77 5.01
C THR A 131 -7.52 -11.09 4.32
N PHE A 132 -6.80 -10.20 5.02
CA PHE A 132 -5.62 -9.51 4.48
C PHE A 132 -4.50 -10.49 4.14
N GLU A 133 -4.28 -11.49 4.99
CA GLU A 133 -3.30 -12.55 4.73
C GLU A 133 -3.67 -13.36 3.48
N LYS A 134 -4.94 -13.71 3.31
CA LYS A 134 -5.42 -14.41 2.12
C LYS A 134 -5.23 -13.58 0.86
N ILE A 135 -5.56 -12.28 0.90
CA ILE A 135 -5.33 -11.38 -0.24
C ILE A 135 -3.85 -11.33 -0.60
N TYR A 136 -2.96 -11.22 0.38
CA TYR A 136 -1.52 -11.23 0.14
C TYR A 136 -1.07 -12.53 -0.53
N LYS A 137 -1.46 -13.70 0.00
CA LYS A 137 -1.13 -15.01 -0.59
C LYS A 137 -1.63 -15.15 -2.02
N LEU A 138 -2.89 -14.77 -2.28
CA LEU A 138 -3.47 -14.79 -3.63
C LEU A 138 -2.74 -13.84 -4.59
N SER A 139 -2.36 -12.66 -4.13
CA SER A 139 -1.59 -11.71 -4.93
C SER A 139 -0.22 -12.28 -5.32
N LYS A 140 0.43 -13.00 -4.42
CA LYS A 140 1.69 -13.70 -4.71
C LYS A 140 1.50 -14.80 -5.75
N GLN A 141 0.49 -15.63 -5.60
CA GLN A 141 0.17 -16.69 -6.56
C GLN A 141 -0.13 -16.12 -7.95
N MET A 142 -0.90 -15.03 -8.01
CA MET A 142 -1.20 -14.35 -9.26
C MET A 142 0.08 -13.77 -9.93
N GLN A 143 1.00 -13.22 -9.14
CA GLN A 143 2.29 -12.73 -9.65
C GLN A 143 3.12 -13.87 -10.22
N GLN A 144 3.22 -15.00 -9.52
CA GLN A 144 3.93 -16.19 -9.98
C GLN A 144 3.33 -16.77 -11.27
N ALA A 145 2.00 -16.85 -11.34
CA ALA A 145 1.29 -17.33 -12.52
C ALA A 145 1.53 -16.42 -13.74
N ARG A 146 1.55 -15.09 -13.54
CA ARG A 146 1.88 -14.13 -14.60
C ARG A 146 3.33 -14.31 -15.08
N GLN A 147 4.27 -14.46 -14.17
CA GLN A 147 5.67 -14.71 -14.52
C GLN A 147 5.83 -16.02 -15.31
N ALA A 148 5.18 -17.10 -14.87
CA ALA A 148 5.19 -18.37 -15.59
C ALA A 148 4.61 -18.24 -17.00
N ARG A 149 3.48 -17.57 -17.15
CA ARG A 149 2.87 -17.28 -18.45
C ARG A 149 3.84 -16.50 -19.37
N ASP A 150 4.41 -15.43 -18.83
CA ASP A 150 5.27 -14.52 -19.62
C ASP A 150 6.60 -15.19 -20.05
N LEU A 151 7.06 -16.20 -19.29
CA LEU A 151 8.20 -17.04 -19.64
C LEU A 151 7.84 -18.13 -20.65
N LEU A 152 6.66 -18.74 -20.54
CA LEU A 152 6.26 -19.86 -21.38
C LEU A 152 5.68 -19.44 -22.72
N LEU A 153 4.91 -18.34 -22.76
CA LEU A 153 4.21 -17.92 -23.97
C LEU A 153 5.15 -17.70 -25.17
N PRO A 154 6.28 -17.03 -25.06
CA PRO A 154 7.22 -16.89 -26.20
C PRO A 154 7.79 -18.24 -26.65
N LYS A 155 8.06 -19.17 -25.73
CA LYS A 155 8.59 -20.50 -26.05
C LYS A 155 7.59 -21.38 -26.77
N LEU A 156 6.33 -21.31 -26.37
CA LEU A 156 5.23 -22.00 -27.07
C LEU A 156 5.02 -21.41 -28.48
N MET A 157 5.08 -20.08 -28.62
CA MET A 157 4.90 -19.42 -29.90
C MET A 157 6.08 -19.66 -30.87
N SER A 158 7.28 -19.88 -30.35
CA SER A 158 8.46 -20.21 -31.16
C SER A 158 8.60 -21.71 -31.51
N GLY A 159 7.76 -22.58 -30.91
CA GLY A 159 7.89 -24.04 -31.04
C GLY A 159 9.06 -24.65 -30.28
N GLU A 160 9.68 -23.88 -29.36
CA GLU A 160 10.74 -24.40 -28.46
C GLU A 160 10.20 -25.40 -27.44
N VAL A 161 8.93 -25.28 -27.10
CA VAL A 161 8.18 -26.19 -26.19
C VAL A 161 6.94 -26.67 -26.94
N GLU A 162 6.80 -27.97 -27.10
CA GLU A 162 5.59 -28.60 -27.65
C GLU A 162 4.58 -28.88 -26.50
N VAL A 163 3.29 -28.81 -26.82
CA VAL A 163 2.16 -29.09 -25.89
C VAL A 163 1.64 -30.49 -26.14
#